data_5cf4184045528e446d131ef83db082f0
#
_entry.id   5cf4184045528e446d131ef83db082f0
#
_cell.length_a   1.000
_cell.length_b   1.000
_cell.length_c   1.000
_cell.angle_alpha   90.00
_cell.angle_beta   90.00
_cell.angle_gamma   90.00
#
_symmetry.space_group_name_H-M   'P 1'
#
loop_
_entity.id
_entity.type
_entity.pdbx_description
1 polymer ?
#
loop_
_entity_poly.entity_id
_entity_poly.type
_entity_poly.pdbx_seq_one_letter_code
_entity_poly.pdbx_strand_id
1 'polypeptide(L)'
;SVNFGYCTQLSESQLYSATLAIELDDALYSAMGSSPSTVNTYLAELVSYVSTTYEAEINTRLLVGDVILYSTDPYSNTNSTSTRLGEVRTYWRENYSSVDRALAVHLAPIGTFGGGIATLDQLCDDSYGHSVSGVYGNAPTDAAQLNWDAEVLAHEVGHNFSSPHTHCYNGLEGNSNPVDGCYNGEAGDGCWAGSQSLPGAGSLTGGSASAQNGTIMSYCHLLTGGINNVARTFGDNTSFGVEPGRGPTKMARR
;
A
#
# COMPACT_ATOMS: atom_id res chain seq x y z
N SER A 1 -0.50 23.61 -18.83
CA SER A 1 -0.90 23.95 -17.45
C SER A 1 -1.36 22.67 -16.78
N VAL A 2 -0.53 22.14 -15.90
CA VAL A 2 -0.87 20.96 -15.08
C VAL A 2 -1.94 21.40 -14.10
N ASN A 3 -3.10 20.77 -14.16
CA ASN A 3 -4.20 21.09 -13.27
C ASN A 3 -3.97 20.30 -11.96
N PHE A 4 -3.35 20.94 -10.98
CA PHE A 4 -3.07 20.37 -9.65
C PHE A 4 -4.34 20.30 -8.74
N GLY A 5 -5.53 20.22 -9.31
CA GLY A 5 -6.79 20.28 -8.56
C GLY A 5 -6.99 19.17 -7.53
N TYR A 6 -6.20 18.10 -7.57
CA TYR A 6 -6.37 16.90 -6.73
C TYR A 6 -5.24 16.64 -5.74
N CYS A 7 -4.15 17.39 -5.84
CA CYS A 7 -3.02 17.34 -4.92
C CYS A 7 -2.61 18.76 -4.57
N THR A 8 -2.94 19.24 -3.39
CA THR A 8 -2.58 20.57 -2.92
C THR A 8 -1.34 20.51 -2.03
N GLN A 9 -0.43 21.49 -2.19
CA GLN A 9 0.77 21.58 -1.37
C GLN A 9 0.46 21.86 0.10
N LEU A 10 1.28 21.32 0.96
CA LEU A 10 1.04 20.98 2.34
C LEU A 10 1.42 22.05 3.37
N SER A 11 0.59 22.21 4.40
CA SER A 11 1.01 22.71 5.71
C SER A 11 0.73 21.61 6.75
N GLU A 12 1.61 21.43 7.72
CA GLU A 12 1.53 20.38 8.75
C GLU A 12 0.23 20.35 9.58
N SER A 13 -0.65 21.33 9.40
CA SER A 13 -1.93 21.44 10.10
C SER A 13 -3.15 21.16 9.23
N GLN A 14 -2.97 20.81 7.95
CA GLN A 14 -4.09 20.64 7.01
C GLN A 14 -4.27 19.16 6.67
N LEU A 15 -5.50 18.67 6.77
CA LEU A 15 -5.88 17.36 6.24
C LEU A 15 -5.98 17.43 4.71
N TYR A 16 -5.30 16.53 4.04
CA TYR A 16 -5.32 16.37 2.58
C TYR A 16 -6.27 15.26 2.16
N SER A 17 -6.54 15.16 0.87
CA SER A 17 -7.24 14.02 0.30
C SER A 17 -6.53 13.50 -0.93
N ALA A 18 -6.50 12.18 -1.06
CA ALA A 18 -6.04 11.48 -2.24
C ALA A 18 -7.18 10.59 -2.76
N THR A 19 -7.67 10.89 -3.95
CA THR A 19 -8.75 10.13 -4.59
C THR A 19 -8.17 8.93 -5.32
N LEU A 20 -8.64 7.74 -4.97
CA LEU A 20 -8.30 6.49 -5.62
C LEU A 20 -9.35 6.15 -6.67
N ALA A 21 -8.99 6.12 -7.93
CA ALA A 21 -9.79 5.47 -8.96
C ALA A 21 -9.48 3.98 -8.91
N ILE A 22 -10.49 3.14 -8.74
CA ILE A 22 -10.30 1.72 -8.45
C ILE A 22 -10.96 0.88 -9.54
N GLU A 23 -10.20 -0.06 -10.09
CA GLU A 23 -10.75 -1.06 -11.01
C GLU A 23 -10.65 -2.46 -10.42
N LEU A 24 -11.67 -3.27 -10.67
CA LEU A 24 -11.69 -4.69 -10.34
C LEU A 24 -11.59 -5.50 -11.63
N ASP A 25 -10.70 -6.50 -11.64
CA ASP A 25 -10.69 -7.46 -12.73
C ASP A 25 -11.97 -8.30 -12.76
N ASP A 26 -12.22 -8.97 -13.88
CA ASP A 26 -13.45 -9.73 -14.11
C ASP A 26 -13.61 -10.90 -13.15
N ALA A 27 -12.52 -11.57 -12.77
CA ALA A 27 -12.54 -12.70 -11.85
C ALA A 27 -12.92 -12.25 -10.44
N LEU A 28 -12.36 -11.13 -9.94
CA LEU A 28 -12.72 -10.58 -8.63
C LEU A 28 -14.16 -10.09 -8.63
N TYR A 29 -14.57 -9.36 -9.67
CA TYR A 29 -15.95 -8.89 -9.81
C TYR A 29 -16.96 -10.03 -9.85
N SER A 30 -16.65 -11.10 -10.60
CA SER A 30 -17.44 -12.33 -10.64
C SER A 30 -17.53 -13.01 -9.28
N ALA A 31 -16.40 -13.12 -8.56
CA ALA A 31 -16.36 -13.70 -7.22
C ALA A 31 -17.22 -12.92 -6.21
N MET A 32 -17.41 -11.62 -6.42
CA MET A 32 -18.30 -10.75 -5.65
C MET A 32 -19.76 -10.76 -6.15
N GLY A 33 -20.13 -11.77 -6.95
CA GLY A 33 -21.47 -11.98 -7.48
C GLY A 33 -21.86 -11.03 -8.60
N SER A 34 -20.90 -10.39 -9.26
CA SER A 34 -21.11 -9.39 -10.31
C SER A 34 -22.08 -8.28 -9.86
N SER A 35 -22.00 -7.90 -8.59
CA SER A 35 -22.89 -6.94 -7.93
C SER A 35 -22.18 -5.61 -7.67
N PRO A 36 -22.49 -4.53 -8.39
CA PRO A 36 -21.89 -3.22 -8.12
C PRO A 36 -22.11 -2.73 -6.69
N SER A 37 -23.27 -3.04 -6.08
CA SER A 37 -23.55 -2.63 -4.70
C SER A 37 -22.66 -3.37 -3.69
N THR A 38 -22.39 -4.67 -3.92
CA THR A 38 -21.48 -5.45 -3.07
C THR A 38 -20.07 -4.88 -3.17
N VAL A 39 -19.59 -4.59 -4.39
CA VAL A 39 -18.28 -3.99 -4.62
C VAL A 39 -18.19 -2.62 -3.95
N ASN A 40 -19.17 -1.74 -4.13
CA ASN A 40 -19.15 -0.41 -3.52
C ASN A 40 -19.12 -0.47 -1.99
N THR A 41 -19.85 -1.40 -1.37
CA THR A 41 -19.81 -1.61 0.07
C THR A 41 -18.40 -2.07 0.51
N TYR A 42 -17.85 -3.08 -0.16
CA TYR A 42 -16.51 -3.58 0.11
C TYR A 42 -15.44 -2.48 0.00
N LEU A 43 -15.46 -1.72 -1.10
CA LEU A 43 -14.48 -0.64 -1.31
C LEU A 43 -14.62 0.49 -0.30
N ALA A 44 -15.86 0.88 0.05
CA ALA A 44 -16.11 1.90 1.05
C ALA A 44 -15.55 1.49 2.42
N GLU A 45 -15.76 0.24 2.84
CA GLU A 45 -15.25 -0.29 4.10
C GLU A 45 -13.72 -0.43 4.06
N LEU A 46 -13.16 -1.01 3.00
CA LEU A 46 -11.72 -1.23 2.84
C LEU A 46 -10.95 0.09 2.83
N VAL A 47 -11.34 1.03 1.95
CA VAL A 47 -10.64 2.32 1.82
C VAL A 47 -10.81 3.17 3.07
N SER A 48 -12.00 3.18 3.68
CA SER A 48 -12.23 3.89 4.95
C SER A 48 -11.33 3.35 6.06
N TYR A 49 -11.20 2.03 6.16
CA TYR A 49 -10.34 1.38 7.15
C TYR A 49 -8.86 1.76 6.95
N VAL A 50 -8.36 1.66 5.72
CA VAL A 50 -6.97 2.04 5.39
C VAL A 50 -6.75 3.54 5.60
N SER A 51 -7.70 4.38 5.21
CA SER A 51 -7.64 5.84 5.35
C SER A 51 -7.38 6.29 6.79
N THR A 52 -7.88 5.55 7.80
CA THR A 52 -7.65 5.93 9.20
C THR A 52 -6.18 6.00 9.57
N THR A 53 -5.33 5.14 9.00
CA THR A 53 -3.88 5.18 9.24
C THR A 53 -3.23 6.32 8.47
N TYR A 54 -3.62 6.53 7.21
CA TYR A 54 -3.13 7.64 6.39
C TYR A 54 -3.50 8.99 7.00
N GLU A 55 -4.73 9.15 7.51
CA GLU A 55 -5.16 10.37 8.19
C GLU A 55 -4.35 10.62 9.48
N ALA A 56 -4.17 9.58 10.28
CA ALA A 56 -3.49 9.69 11.56
C ALA A 56 -2.00 9.99 11.43
N GLU A 57 -1.31 9.38 10.47
CA GLU A 57 0.15 9.40 10.42
C GLU A 57 0.73 10.33 9.36
N ILE A 58 -0.01 10.64 8.29
CA ILE A 58 0.46 11.53 7.22
C ILE A 58 -0.57 12.59 6.81
N ASN A 59 -1.57 12.85 7.64
CA ASN A 59 -2.60 13.86 7.42
C ASN A 59 -3.31 13.77 6.06
N THR A 60 -3.46 12.56 5.52
CA THR A 60 -4.06 12.36 4.21
C THR A 60 -5.24 11.39 4.27
N ARG A 61 -6.41 11.86 3.85
CA ARG A 61 -7.60 11.03 3.70
C ARG A 61 -7.61 10.36 2.34
N LEU A 62 -7.79 9.05 2.30
CA LEU A 62 -8.04 8.31 1.07
C LEU A 62 -9.54 8.32 0.76
N LEU A 63 -9.90 8.62 -0.48
CA LEU A 63 -11.28 8.66 -0.95
C LEU A 63 -11.45 7.68 -2.11
N VAL A 64 -12.59 6.99 -2.14
CA VAL A 64 -13.00 6.23 -3.33
C VAL A 64 -13.49 7.22 -4.38
N GLY A 65 -12.87 7.19 -5.55
CA GLY A 65 -13.27 7.93 -6.75
C GLY A 65 -14.09 7.07 -7.70
N ASP A 66 -13.77 7.13 -8.98
CA ASP A 66 -14.42 6.30 -9.99
C ASP A 66 -14.12 4.81 -9.75
N VAL A 67 -15.15 3.98 -9.89
CA VAL A 67 -15.05 2.52 -9.78
C VAL A 67 -15.33 1.88 -11.13
N ILE A 68 -14.37 1.12 -11.65
CA ILE A 68 -14.45 0.45 -12.94
C ILE A 68 -14.56 -1.05 -12.72
N LEU A 69 -15.62 -1.64 -13.25
CA LEU A 69 -15.94 -3.07 -13.08
C LEU A 69 -15.89 -3.76 -14.44
N TYR A 70 -15.03 -4.74 -14.56
CA TYR A 70 -14.93 -5.51 -15.79
C TYR A 70 -15.77 -6.80 -15.72
N SER A 71 -16.61 -7.02 -16.73
CA SER A 71 -17.22 -8.34 -17.00
C SER A 71 -16.30 -9.23 -17.85
N THR A 72 -15.34 -8.61 -18.51
CA THR A 72 -14.20 -9.20 -19.21
C THR A 72 -13.15 -8.11 -19.22
N ASP A 73 -12.05 -8.32 -18.52
CA ASP A 73 -11.02 -7.31 -18.43
C ASP A 73 -10.17 -7.23 -19.71
N PRO A 74 -9.51 -6.08 -19.96
CA PRO A 74 -8.73 -5.88 -21.17
C PRO A 74 -7.31 -6.46 -21.08
N TYR A 75 -6.98 -7.15 -20.01
CA TYR A 75 -5.62 -7.56 -19.67
C TYR A 75 -5.31 -8.99 -20.06
N SER A 76 -4.03 -9.32 -20.19
CA SER A 76 -3.58 -10.67 -20.46
C SER A 76 -3.80 -11.60 -19.25
N ASN A 77 -3.98 -12.87 -19.48
CA ASN A 77 -4.00 -13.86 -18.41
C ASN A 77 -2.57 -14.09 -17.90
N THR A 78 -2.17 -13.34 -16.88
CA THR A 78 -0.83 -13.40 -16.28
C THR A 78 -0.92 -13.51 -14.75
N ASN A 79 0.05 -14.20 -14.15
CA ASN A 79 0.27 -14.21 -12.70
C ASN A 79 1.44 -13.29 -12.27
N SER A 80 1.97 -12.50 -13.19
CA SER A 80 3.04 -11.54 -12.93
C SER A 80 2.46 -10.18 -12.59
N THR A 81 2.66 -9.72 -11.37
CA THR A 81 2.25 -8.37 -10.92
C THR A 81 2.89 -7.28 -11.76
N SER A 82 4.17 -7.42 -12.12
CA SER A 82 4.89 -6.43 -12.93
C SER A 82 4.35 -6.33 -14.35
N THR A 83 3.98 -7.45 -14.97
CA THR A 83 3.33 -7.46 -16.27
C THR A 83 1.97 -6.77 -16.19
N ARG A 84 1.13 -7.14 -15.19
CA ARG A 84 -0.17 -6.52 -14.98
C ARG A 84 -0.06 -5.01 -14.72
N LEU A 85 0.89 -4.57 -13.92
CA LEU A 85 1.10 -3.13 -13.68
C LEU A 85 1.45 -2.38 -14.98
N GLY A 86 2.24 -2.98 -15.85
CA GLY A 86 2.56 -2.43 -17.17
C GLY A 86 1.33 -2.31 -18.09
N GLU A 87 0.47 -3.34 -18.10
CA GLU A 87 -0.78 -3.36 -18.85
C GLU A 87 -1.78 -2.32 -18.32
N VAL A 88 -1.99 -2.27 -17.00
CA VAL A 88 -2.85 -1.30 -16.33
C VAL A 88 -2.43 0.13 -16.68
N ARG A 89 -1.15 0.46 -16.54
CA ARG A 89 -0.63 1.79 -16.90
C ARG A 89 -0.91 2.16 -18.35
N THR A 90 -0.67 1.23 -19.26
CA THR A 90 -0.89 1.46 -20.69
C THR A 90 -2.35 1.71 -20.96
N TYR A 91 -3.22 0.84 -20.45
CA TYR A 91 -4.66 0.92 -20.66
C TYR A 91 -5.29 2.19 -20.05
N TRP A 92 -4.87 2.57 -18.83
CA TRP A 92 -5.35 3.77 -18.17
C TRP A 92 -4.96 5.05 -18.93
N ARG A 93 -3.74 5.14 -19.42
CA ARG A 93 -3.30 6.29 -20.22
C ARG A 93 -4.07 6.42 -21.53
N GLU A 94 -4.45 5.31 -22.13
CA GLU A 94 -5.16 5.31 -23.42
C GLU A 94 -6.68 5.52 -23.26
N ASN A 95 -7.28 5.03 -22.19
CA ASN A 95 -8.74 4.97 -22.06
C ASN A 95 -9.31 5.80 -20.93
N TYR A 96 -8.54 6.10 -19.87
CA TYR A 96 -8.99 6.76 -18.65
C TYR A 96 -8.15 7.97 -18.25
N SER A 97 -7.48 8.60 -19.21
CA SER A 97 -6.65 9.79 -18.96
C SER A 97 -7.43 11.00 -18.45
N SER A 98 -8.76 11.03 -18.65
CA SER A 98 -9.65 12.10 -18.17
C SER A 98 -10.27 11.81 -16.79
N VAL A 99 -10.03 10.65 -16.21
CA VAL A 99 -10.53 10.30 -14.87
C VAL A 99 -9.70 11.02 -13.82
N ASP A 100 -10.37 11.84 -13.04
CA ASP A 100 -9.75 12.61 -11.97
C ASP A 100 -9.36 11.69 -10.80
N ARG A 101 -8.06 11.61 -10.50
CA ARG A 101 -7.52 10.74 -9.47
C ARG A 101 -6.16 11.20 -8.96
N ALA A 102 -5.86 10.86 -7.74
CA ALA A 102 -4.49 10.88 -7.23
C ALA A 102 -3.72 9.61 -7.63
N LEU A 103 -4.42 8.46 -7.64
CA LEU A 103 -3.86 7.14 -8.00
C LEU A 103 -4.91 6.29 -8.69
N ALA A 104 -4.47 5.35 -9.52
CA ALA A 104 -5.29 4.26 -10.05
C ALA A 104 -4.88 2.93 -9.41
N VAL A 105 -5.84 2.19 -8.86
CA VAL A 105 -5.64 0.94 -8.14
C VAL A 105 -6.34 -0.19 -8.87
N HIS A 106 -5.59 -1.22 -9.25
CA HIS A 106 -6.12 -2.46 -9.81
C HIS A 106 -6.24 -3.53 -8.73
N LEU A 107 -7.43 -4.07 -8.53
CA LEU A 107 -7.70 -5.16 -7.59
C LEU A 107 -8.01 -6.45 -8.35
N ALA A 108 -7.32 -7.53 -8.01
CA ALA A 108 -7.50 -8.85 -8.55
C ALA A 108 -7.55 -9.91 -7.44
N PRO A 109 -8.03 -11.15 -7.70
CA PRO A 109 -8.01 -12.19 -6.67
C PRO A 109 -6.60 -12.49 -6.17
N ILE A 110 -6.45 -12.71 -4.86
CA ILE A 110 -5.18 -13.11 -4.24
C ILE A 110 -4.55 -14.35 -4.90
N GLY A 111 -5.37 -15.27 -5.38
CA GLY A 111 -4.92 -16.47 -6.11
C GLY A 111 -4.22 -16.15 -7.43
N THR A 112 -4.41 -14.96 -8.00
CA THR A 112 -3.74 -14.52 -9.22
C THR A 112 -2.33 -14.00 -8.93
N PHE A 113 -2.16 -13.16 -7.89
CA PHE A 113 -0.90 -12.44 -7.69
C PHE A 113 -0.18 -12.75 -6.38
N GLY A 114 -0.83 -13.26 -5.36
CA GLY A 114 -0.20 -13.57 -4.08
C GLY A 114 0.38 -12.37 -3.30
N GLY A 115 0.20 -11.15 -3.80
CA GLY A 115 0.74 -9.90 -3.25
C GLY A 115 0.34 -8.71 -4.10
N GLY A 116 1.15 -7.66 -4.10
CA GLY A 116 0.92 -6.49 -4.94
C GLY A 116 2.21 -5.94 -5.55
N ILE A 117 2.07 -4.82 -6.22
CA ILE A 117 3.16 -4.02 -6.78
C ILE A 117 2.66 -2.58 -7.04
N ALA A 118 3.50 -1.62 -6.75
CA ALA A 118 3.25 -0.23 -7.13
C ALA A 118 4.51 0.44 -7.66
N THR A 119 4.33 1.60 -8.28
CA THR A 119 5.47 2.47 -8.61
C THR A 119 5.80 3.33 -7.42
N LEU A 120 7.03 3.28 -6.99
CA LEU A 120 7.51 4.13 -5.90
C LEU A 120 7.44 5.59 -6.31
N ASP A 121 6.91 6.45 -5.40
CA ASP A 121 7.07 7.90 -5.51
C ASP A 121 6.29 8.54 -6.67
N GLN A 122 5.08 8.08 -6.95
CA GLN A 122 4.28 8.50 -8.10
C GLN A 122 2.88 9.02 -7.71
N LEU A 123 2.74 9.59 -6.52
CA LEU A 123 1.49 10.24 -6.12
C LEU A 123 1.16 11.38 -7.10
N CYS A 124 -0.08 11.41 -7.59
CA CYS A 124 -0.57 12.41 -8.55
C CYS A 124 0.16 12.42 -9.91
N ASP A 125 0.81 11.33 -10.27
CA ASP A 125 1.37 11.15 -11.61
C ASP A 125 0.41 10.33 -12.48
N ASP A 126 -0.19 10.97 -13.49
CA ASP A 126 -1.17 10.33 -14.38
C ASP A 126 -0.59 9.16 -15.18
N SER A 127 0.73 9.14 -15.37
CA SER A 127 1.42 8.14 -16.18
C SER A 127 1.89 6.94 -15.35
N TYR A 128 2.24 7.14 -14.08
CA TYR A 128 2.89 6.14 -13.24
C TYR A 128 2.22 5.94 -11.87
N GLY A 129 1.27 6.77 -11.47
CA GLY A 129 0.53 6.66 -10.22
C GLY A 129 -0.45 5.48 -10.22
N HIS A 130 0.08 4.26 -10.30
CA HIS A 130 -0.69 3.03 -10.40
C HIS A 130 -0.17 1.98 -9.43
N SER A 131 -1.09 1.12 -8.97
CA SER A 131 -0.79 -0.07 -8.19
C SER A 131 -1.67 -1.25 -8.58
N VAL A 132 -1.19 -2.45 -8.27
CA VAL A 132 -1.90 -3.73 -8.44
C VAL A 132 -1.89 -4.43 -7.09
N SER A 133 -3.03 -4.92 -6.62
CA SER A 133 -3.16 -5.63 -5.34
C SER A 133 -3.97 -6.91 -5.51
N GLY A 134 -3.42 -8.03 -5.04
CA GLY A 134 -4.12 -9.30 -4.92
C GLY A 134 -4.90 -9.35 -3.60
N VAL A 135 -6.23 -9.42 -3.67
CA VAL A 135 -7.13 -9.35 -2.51
C VAL A 135 -8.05 -10.58 -2.41
N TYR A 136 -8.55 -10.86 -1.22
CA TYR A 136 -9.59 -11.88 -1.01
C TYR A 136 -10.98 -11.38 -1.39
N GLY A 137 -11.20 -10.07 -1.42
CA GLY A 137 -12.50 -9.45 -1.67
C GLY A 137 -13.42 -9.46 -0.44
N ASN A 138 -12.84 -9.44 0.75
CA ASN A 138 -13.56 -9.35 2.01
C ASN A 138 -13.09 -8.15 2.83
N ALA A 139 -14.03 -7.31 3.22
CA ALA A 139 -13.76 -6.13 4.02
C ALA A 139 -13.18 -6.49 5.40
N PRO A 140 -12.41 -5.59 6.03
CA PRO A 140 -11.95 -5.76 7.40
C PRO A 140 -13.14 -5.90 8.35
N THR A 141 -13.16 -6.96 9.14
CA THR A 141 -14.25 -7.23 10.09
C THR A 141 -13.91 -6.84 11.53
N ASP A 142 -12.62 -6.60 11.82
CA ASP A 142 -12.11 -6.24 13.12
C ASP A 142 -11.18 -5.02 13.01
N ALA A 143 -11.56 -3.91 13.65
CA ALA A 143 -10.76 -2.70 13.67
C ALA A 143 -9.42 -2.85 14.41
N ALA A 144 -9.26 -3.88 15.24
CA ALA A 144 -8.02 -4.15 15.96
C ALA A 144 -7.02 -4.98 15.15
N GLN A 145 -7.47 -5.64 14.09
CA GLN A 145 -6.62 -6.51 13.27
C GLN A 145 -6.53 -6.01 11.83
N LEU A 146 -5.32 -5.93 11.32
CA LEU A 146 -5.09 -5.74 9.90
C LEU A 146 -5.38 -7.05 9.18
N ASN A 147 -6.26 -7.04 8.20
CA ASN A 147 -6.45 -8.16 7.31
C ASN A 147 -5.60 -7.99 6.04
N TRP A 148 -5.48 -9.05 5.25
CA TRP A 148 -4.66 -9.02 4.06
C TRP A 148 -5.07 -7.94 3.05
N ASP A 149 -6.37 -7.77 2.81
CA ASP A 149 -6.86 -6.82 1.81
C ASP A 149 -6.50 -5.38 2.19
N ALA A 150 -6.62 -5.05 3.48
CA ALA A 150 -6.23 -3.75 4.01
C ALA A 150 -4.70 -3.57 4.00
N GLU A 151 -3.96 -4.64 4.32
CA GLU A 151 -2.50 -4.61 4.29
C GLU A 151 -1.98 -4.35 2.89
N VAL A 152 -2.37 -5.16 1.91
CA VAL A 152 -1.84 -5.03 0.55
C VAL A 152 -2.26 -3.70 -0.10
N LEU A 153 -3.49 -3.22 0.12
CA LEU A 153 -3.90 -1.92 -0.38
C LEU A 153 -3.08 -0.78 0.25
N ALA A 154 -2.95 -0.80 1.58
CA ALA A 154 -2.18 0.22 2.29
C ALA A 154 -0.70 0.20 1.90
N HIS A 155 -0.12 -0.98 1.71
CA HIS A 155 1.26 -1.19 1.30
C HIS A 155 1.53 -0.61 -0.10
N GLU A 156 0.74 -1.00 -1.09
CA GLU A 156 0.95 -0.56 -2.48
C GLU A 156 0.68 0.94 -2.66
N VAL A 157 -0.37 1.47 -2.04
CA VAL A 157 -0.59 2.92 -1.99
C VAL A 157 0.57 3.61 -1.25
N GLY A 158 1.11 3.01 -0.21
CA GLY A 158 2.28 3.49 0.52
C GLY A 158 3.51 3.68 -0.36
N HIS A 159 3.75 2.77 -1.30
CA HIS A 159 4.80 2.93 -2.30
C HIS A 159 4.56 4.16 -3.19
N ASN A 160 3.33 4.35 -3.68
CA ASN A 160 3.01 5.54 -4.46
C ASN A 160 3.25 6.83 -3.65
N PHE A 161 3.07 6.80 -2.33
CA PHE A 161 3.42 7.88 -1.39
C PHE A 161 4.91 7.95 -1.03
N SER A 162 5.79 7.30 -1.78
CA SER A 162 7.25 7.35 -1.60
C SER A 162 7.85 6.49 -0.49
N SER A 163 7.08 5.60 0.14
CA SER A 163 7.64 4.68 1.13
C SER A 163 8.26 3.46 0.46
N PRO A 164 9.57 3.20 0.55
CA PRO A 164 10.13 1.90 0.21
C PRO A 164 9.75 0.85 1.28
N HIS A 165 10.14 -0.40 1.07
CA HIS A 165 10.04 -1.42 2.11
C HIS A 165 10.87 -1.02 3.34
N THR A 166 10.38 -1.30 4.54
CA THR A 166 11.04 -0.87 5.78
C THR A 166 12.39 -1.55 6.05
N HIS A 167 12.62 -2.73 5.49
CA HIS A 167 13.94 -3.37 5.47
C HIS A 167 14.93 -2.71 4.47
N CYS A 168 14.47 -1.75 3.66
CA CYS A 168 15.27 -0.92 2.75
C CYS A 168 15.49 0.52 3.25
N TYR A 169 15.09 0.84 4.47
CA TYR A 169 15.30 2.18 5.06
C TYR A 169 16.74 2.46 5.50
N ASN A 170 17.66 1.55 5.23
CA ASN A 170 19.07 1.74 5.53
C ASN A 170 19.61 2.98 4.83
N GLY A 171 20.23 3.87 5.58
CA GLY A 171 20.76 5.14 5.07
C GLY A 171 19.73 6.25 4.84
N LEU A 172 18.44 5.98 4.94
CA LEU A 172 17.41 7.01 4.83
C LEU A 172 17.33 7.85 6.12
N GLU A 173 17.06 9.13 5.97
CA GLU A 173 16.93 10.09 7.07
C GLU A 173 18.14 10.11 8.03
N GLY A 174 19.34 9.78 7.52
CA GLY A 174 20.58 9.76 8.31
C GLY A 174 20.74 8.54 9.22
N ASN A 175 19.84 7.57 9.18
CA ASN A 175 19.95 6.33 9.96
C ASN A 175 20.76 5.27 9.22
N SER A 176 21.63 4.59 9.93
CA SER A 176 22.49 3.52 9.37
C SER A 176 21.81 2.14 9.32
N ASN A 177 20.67 1.99 9.99
CA ASN A 177 19.94 0.72 10.10
C ASN A 177 18.57 0.79 9.43
N PRO A 178 18.07 -0.32 8.86
CA PRO A 178 16.68 -0.40 8.40
C PRO A 178 15.71 -0.34 9.60
N VAL A 179 14.42 -0.17 9.31
CA VAL A 179 13.36 -0.17 10.33
C VAL A 179 13.11 -1.59 10.86
N ASP A 180 13.18 -2.58 9.99
CA ASP A 180 13.08 -4.00 10.33
C ASP A 180 14.05 -4.88 9.53
N GLY A 181 14.18 -6.13 9.93
CA GLY A 181 14.98 -7.15 9.26
C GLY A 181 14.16 -8.37 8.86
N CYS A 182 12.87 -8.17 8.58
CA CYS A 182 11.99 -9.29 8.27
C CYS A 182 12.28 -9.96 6.93
N TYR A 183 12.95 -9.25 6.02
CA TYR A 183 13.26 -9.76 4.69
C TYR A 183 14.68 -9.38 4.25
N ASN A 184 15.36 -10.30 3.55
CA ASN A 184 16.71 -10.10 3.04
C ASN A 184 16.88 -10.45 1.56
N GLY A 185 15.78 -10.72 0.85
CA GLY A 185 15.82 -11.03 -0.58
C GLY A 185 16.18 -9.82 -1.47
N GLU A 186 16.14 -8.60 -0.92
CA GLU A 186 16.51 -7.34 -1.58
C GLU A 186 17.90 -6.81 -1.14
N ALA A 187 18.70 -7.66 -0.52
CA ALA A 187 20.05 -7.27 -0.04
C ALA A 187 20.97 -6.74 -1.14
N GLY A 188 20.79 -7.20 -2.39
CA GLY A 188 21.51 -6.72 -3.57
C GLY A 188 21.23 -5.24 -3.91
N ASP A 189 20.10 -4.71 -3.46
CA ASP A 189 19.67 -3.32 -3.68
C ASP A 189 20.04 -2.40 -2.50
N GLY A 190 20.88 -2.86 -1.58
CA GLY A 190 21.33 -2.10 -0.42
C GLY A 190 20.38 -2.18 0.78
N CYS A 191 19.40 -3.07 0.75
CA CYS A 191 18.49 -3.35 1.84
C CYS A 191 19.13 -4.28 2.90
N TRP A 192 18.35 -4.70 3.89
CA TRP A 192 18.81 -5.61 4.94
C TRP A 192 19.39 -6.91 4.36
N ALA A 193 20.61 -7.25 4.77
CA ALA A 193 21.34 -8.45 4.33
C ALA A 193 21.59 -9.48 5.45
N GLY A 194 21.10 -9.19 6.66
CA GLY A 194 21.28 -10.06 7.82
C GLY A 194 20.27 -11.20 7.90
N SER A 195 20.28 -11.90 9.03
CA SER A 195 19.30 -12.94 9.31
C SER A 195 17.90 -12.33 9.47
N GLN A 196 16.89 -12.98 8.90
CA GLN A 196 15.52 -12.55 9.01
C GLN A 196 14.99 -12.73 10.43
N SER A 197 14.41 -11.67 10.98
CA SER A 197 13.81 -11.68 12.32
C SER A 197 12.77 -10.57 12.46
N LEU A 198 11.82 -10.78 13.38
CA LEU A 198 10.90 -9.71 13.76
C LEU A 198 11.64 -8.56 14.47
N PRO A 199 11.15 -7.34 14.39
CA PRO A 199 11.69 -6.20 15.13
C PRO A 199 11.77 -6.51 16.64
N GLY A 200 12.80 -6.01 17.31
CA GLY A 200 13.01 -6.25 18.74
C GLY A 200 13.60 -7.61 19.12
N ALA A 201 13.84 -8.52 18.18
CA ALA A 201 14.46 -9.82 18.45
C ALA A 201 16.00 -9.77 18.61
N GLY A 202 16.57 -8.60 18.82
CA GLY A 202 17.96 -8.39 19.23
C GLY A 202 18.99 -8.17 18.11
N SER A 203 18.59 -8.17 16.85
CA SER A 203 19.52 -7.93 15.71
C SER A 203 19.43 -6.54 15.10
N LEU A 204 18.40 -5.77 15.43
CA LEU A 204 18.22 -4.39 14.96
C LEU A 204 18.35 -3.42 16.14
N THR A 205 19.27 -2.47 16.04
CA THR A 205 19.38 -1.36 17.00
C THR A 205 18.39 -0.28 16.59
N GLY A 206 17.42 -0.01 17.46
CA GLY A 206 16.46 1.09 17.25
C GLY A 206 15.00 0.73 17.49
N GLY A 207 14.62 -0.54 17.41
CA GLY A 207 13.30 -1.00 17.80
C GLY A 207 13.14 -1.09 19.32
N SER A 208 11.96 -0.76 19.86
CA SER A 208 11.67 -1.08 21.25
C SER A 208 11.75 -2.60 21.45
N ALA A 209 12.43 -3.04 22.51
CA ALA A 209 12.53 -4.47 22.84
C ALA A 209 11.16 -5.16 23.09
N SER A 210 10.10 -4.39 23.25
CA SER A 210 8.71 -4.86 23.36
C SER A 210 7.95 -4.92 22.02
N ALA A 211 8.56 -4.40 20.95
CA ALA A 211 7.95 -4.33 19.64
C ALA A 211 8.34 -5.52 18.80
N GLN A 212 7.39 -6.36 18.51
CA GLN A 212 7.60 -7.56 17.71
C GLN A 212 6.88 -7.50 16.36
N ASN A 213 6.32 -6.34 15.99
CA ASN A 213 5.56 -6.18 14.77
C ASN A 213 6.31 -5.30 13.76
N GLY A 214 6.21 -5.67 12.48
CA GLY A 214 6.58 -4.80 11.38
C GLY A 214 5.52 -3.74 11.09
N THR A 215 5.88 -2.79 10.25
CA THR A 215 4.95 -1.79 9.71
C THR A 215 4.16 -2.36 8.54
N ILE A 216 3.18 -1.59 8.05
CA ILE A 216 2.50 -1.83 6.76
C ILE A 216 3.52 -2.02 5.62
N MET A 217 4.63 -1.29 5.61
CA MET A 217 5.65 -1.38 4.56
C MET A 217 6.68 -2.50 4.79
N SER A 218 6.44 -3.40 5.74
CA SER A 218 7.33 -4.52 6.04
C SER A 218 6.93 -5.81 5.32
N TYR A 219 7.87 -6.73 5.24
CA TYR A 219 7.62 -8.12 4.83
C TYR A 219 7.55 -9.07 6.03
N CYS A 220 7.24 -8.56 7.23
CA CYS A 220 7.16 -9.38 8.45
C CYS A 220 6.06 -10.44 8.37
N HIS A 221 5.05 -10.25 7.54
CA HIS A 221 4.02 -11.25 7.26
C HIS A 221 4.56 -12.54 6.60
N LEU A 222 5.76 -12.51 6.03
CA LEU A 222 6.41 -13.70 5.47
C LEU A 222 7.02 -14.60 6.54
N LEU A 223 7.19 -14.10 7.77
CA LEU A 223 7.71 -14.88 8.88
C LEU A 223 6.59 -15.67 9.57
N THR A 224 6.98 -16.65 10.41
CA THR A 224 6.02 -17.42 11.21
C THR A 224 5.14 -16.50 12.05
N GLY A 225 3.84 -16.60 11.89
CA GLY A 225 2.84 -15.69 12.46
C GLY A 225 2.01 -14.97 11.38
N GLY A 226 2.53 -14.87 10.15
CA GLY A 226 1.81 -14.31 9.03
C GLY A 226 1.46 -12.84 9.23
N ILE A 227 0.24 -12.45 8.84
CA ILE A 227 -0.25 -11.07 8.94
C ILE A 227 -0.27 -10.54 10.38
N ASN A 228 -0.32 -11.42 11.39
CA ASN A 228 -0.27 -11.01 12.80
C ASN A 228 1.08 -10.37 13.20
N ASN A 229 2.11 -10.52 12.37
CA ASN A 229 3.40 -9.87 12.56
C ASN A 229 3.44 -8.41 12.04
N VAL A 230 2.35 -7.92 11.47
CA VAL A 230 2.26 -6.57 10.91
C VAL A 230 1.29 -5.73 11.74
N ALA A 231 1.73 -4.56 12.15
CA ALA A 231 0.89 -3.57 12.82
C ALA A 231 0.37 -2.55 11.80
N ARG A 232 -0.84 -2.05 12.05
CA ARG A 232 -1.48 -1.03 11.23
C ARG A 232 -0.87 0.36 11.49
N THR A 233 0.36 0.54 11.02
CA THR A 233 1.12 1.78 11.16
C THR A 233 2.22 1.85 10.10
N PHE A 234 2.55 3.04 9.66
CA PHE A 234 3.78 3.30 8.88
C PHE A 234 5.00 3.55 9.79
N GLY A 235 4.81 3.55 11.11
CA GLY A 235 5.86 3.70 12.09
C GLY A 235 5.77 4.97 12.94
N ASP A 236 4.67 5.70 12.90
CA ASP A 236 4.48 6.86 13.77
C ASP A 236 4.03 6.46 15.19
N ASN A 237 3.37 5.33 15.32
CA ASN A 237 2.81 4.88 16.58
C ASN A 237 3.77 4.01 17.39
N THR A 238 4.43 4.60 18.38
CA THR A 238 5.37 3.92 19.29
C THR A 238 4.74 2.78 20.09
N SER A 239 3.42 2.75 20.27
CA SER A 239 2.73 1.67 20.98
C SER A 239 2.81 0.33 20.24
N PHE A 240 3.04 0.35 18.95
CA PHE A 240 3.29 -0.85 18.15
C PHE A 240 4.76 -1.23 18.08
N GLY A 241 5.64 -0.40 18.68
CA GLY A 241 7.04 -0.68 18.84
C GLY A 241 7.87 -0.61 17.56
N VAL A 242 7.39 0.08 16.59
CA VAL A 242 8.13 0.42 15.40
C VAL A 242 8.95 1.68 15.67
N GLU A 243 10.07 1.86 14.99
CA GLU A 243 10.86 3.09 15.11
C GLU A 243 10.03 4.28 14.63
N PRO A 244 9.71 5.26 15.51
CA PRO A 244 8.73 6.26 15.19
C PRO A 244 9.23 7.27 14.15
N GLY A 245 8.34 7.73 13.30
CA GLY A 245 8.50 8.89 12.44
C GLY A 245 9.31 8.68 11.15
N ARG A 246 9.94 7.53 10.92
CA ARG A 246 10.76 7.32 9.70
C ARG A 246 9.91 7.09 8.46
N GLY A 247 8.93 6.20 8.52
CA GLY A 247 8.00 5.95 7.43
C GLY A 247 7.15 7.17 7.10
N PRO A 248 6.38 7.71 8.06
CA PRO A 248 5.55 8.88 7.85
C PRO A 248 6.33 10.11 7.37
N THR A 249 7.50 10.37 7.94
CA THR A 249 8.35 11.49 7.50
C THR A 249 8.73 11.36 6.03
N LYS A 250 9.04 10.16 5.56
CA LYS A 250 9.37 9.92 4.16
C LYS A 250 8.17 10.14 3.24
N MET A 251 7.00 9.66 3.63
CA MET A 251 5.76 9.80 2.88
C MET A 251 5.23 11.23 2.86
N ALA A 252 5.35 11.96 3.97
CA ALA A 252 4.84 13.32 4.11
C ALA A 252 5.66 14.39 3.35
N ARG A 253 6.83 14.04 2.81
CA ARG A 253 7.66 14.98 2.02
C ARG A 253 7.25 15.12 0.56
N ARG A 254 6.11 14.57 0.18
CA ARG A 254 5.59 14.58 -1.20
C ARG A 254 4.51 15.61 -1.48
#